data_623c380b620ad775434982d02e3290f6
#
_entry.id   623c380b620ad775434982d02e3290f6
#
_cell.length_a   1.000
_cell.length_b   1.000
_cell.length_c   1.000
_cell.angle_alpha   90.00
_cell.angle_beta   90.00
_cell.angle_gamma   90.00
#
_symmetry.space_group_name_H-M   'P 1'
#
loop_
_entity.id
_entity.type
_entity.pdbx_description
1 polymer ?
#
loop_
_entity_poly.entity_id
_entity_poly.type
_entity_poly.pdbx_seq_one_letter_code
_entity_poly.pdbx_strand_id
1 'polypeptide(L)'
;MASGRQQAAIGLFFVTLLWGGTFVWMKQAVNSLDDELTQYTTAGVVGVIVCSRFLIAFVALLPFSSEARRALSSKEDWKGGLILGGLMLVGFVVQMIGIKSLNPSVSAFLTSLYVVFTAILSVKISDRKPTRTMVLGVGLATIGAGFIDGPPHIVWGLGELLTVICAFFFALHIIYTDRITQQLNPIAVTSTSFAVLVIGAGSLALIASRDFRVFESAWQTGVVIPLICLGLFGSLACILMLNAFQRHLNPTHAAIIYSFEPVWATLYSWQQGLVDISIWLAMGLLLLVGNIIVELDESSGKNHLSDDAGPE
;
A
#
# COMPACT_ATOMS: atom_id res chain seq x y z
N MET A 1 7.24 -22.74 -17.54
CA MET A 1 6.28 -22.06 -16.62
C MET A 1 6.93 -21.06 -15.65
N ALA A 2 8.13 -20.60 -15.93
CA ALA A 2 8.71 -19.42 -15.26
C ALA A 2 7.86 -18.14 -15.46
N SER A 3 6.95 -18.14 -16.45
CA SER A 3 6.21 -16.97 -16.87
C SER A 3 5.24 -16.37 -15.83
N GLY A 4 4.52 -17.17 -15.09
CA GLY A 4 3.46 -16.65 -14.19
C GLY A 4 4.01 -15.90 -12.97
N ARG A 5 5.08 -16.42 -12.35
CA ARG A 5 5.72 -15.80 -11.19
C ARG A 5 6.49 -14.53 -11.58
N GLN A 6 7.19 -14.56 -12.73
CA GLN A 6 7.85 -13.38 -13.27
C GLN A 6 6.85 -12.29 -13.66
N GLN A 7 5.76 -12.66 -14.32
CA GLN A 7 4.70 -11.71 -14.66
C GLN A 7 4.09 -11.08 -13.42
N ALA A 8 3.87 -11.86 -12.36
CA ALA A 8 3.40 -11.36 -11.08
C ALA A 8 4.38 -10.36 -10.45
N ALA A 9 5.67 -10.69 -10.42
CA ALA A 9 6.70 -9.80 -9.89
C ALA A 9 6.78 -8.47 -10.68
N ILE A 10 6.76 -8.53 -12.01
CA ILE A 10 6.73 -7.35 -12.88
C ILE A 10 5.46 -6.54 -12.63
N GLY A 11 4.29 -7.18 -12.55
CA GLY A 11 3.03 -6.50 -12.27
C GLY A 11 3.05 -5.78 -10.93
N LEU A 12 3.57 -6.43 -9.87
CA LEU A 12 3.69 -5.80 -8.55
C LEU A 12 4.73 -4.66 -8.52
N PHE A 13 5.80 -4.76 -9.33
CA PHE A 13 6.74 -3.66 -9.48
C PHE A 13 6.07 -2.41 -10.10
N PHE A 14 5.20 -2.58 -11.10
CA PHE A 14 4.42 -1.46 -11.62
C PHE A 14 3.45 -0.89 -10.58
N VAL A 15 2.91 -1.70 -9.68
CA VAL A 15 2.10 -1.22 -8.55
C VAL A 15 2.92 -0.26 -7.68
N THR A 16 4.19 -0.55 -7.40
CA THR A 16 5.04 0.32 -6.58
C THR A 16 5.24 1.70 -7.20
N LEU A 17 5.40 1.74 -8.54
CA LEU A 17 5.53 2.99 -9.28
C LEU A 17 4.27 3.87 -9.11
N LEU A 18 3.09 3.29 -9.25
CA LEU A 18 1.83 4.01 -9.04
C LEU A 18 1.64 4.42 -7.57
N TRP A 19 1.95 3.52 -6.63
CA TRP A 19 1.81 3.81 -5.20
C TRP A 19 2.78 4.89 -4.72
N GLY A 20 4.01 4.93 -5.22
CA GLY A 20 4.93 6.03 -4.93
C GLY A 20 4.33 7.39 -5.22
N GLY A 21 3.58 7.53 -6.33
CA GLY A 21 2.85 8.74 -6.67
C GLY A 21 1.72 9.08 -5.69
N THR A 22 1.11 8.07 -5.04
CA THR A 22 -0.01 8.32 -4.12
C THR A 22 0.39 9.17 -2.91
N PHE A 23 1.63 9.07 -2.44
CA PHE A 23 2.11 9.89 -1.32
C PHE A 23 2.11 11.38 -1.65
N VAL A 24 2.51 11.73 -2.88
CA VAL A 24 2.48 13.12 -3.35
C VAL A 24 1.03 13.59 -3.51
N TRP A 25 0.17 12.80 -4.14
CA TRP A 25 -1.25 13.14 -4.30
C TRP A 25 -1.99 13.23 -2.96
N MET A 26 -1.70 12.35 -1.99
CA MET A 26 -2.24 12.45 -0.63
C MET A 26 -1.79 13.75 0.05
N LYS A 27 -0.50 14.11 -0.05
CA LYS A 27 0.03 15.34 0.53
C LYS A 27 -0.59 16.58 -0.12
N GLN A 28 -0.73 16.59 -1.45
CA GLN A 28 -1.39 17.67 -2.19
C GLN A 28 -2.85 17.85 -1.74
N ALA A 29 -3.61 16.74 -1.66
CA ALA A 29 -5.00 16.79 -1.22
C ALA A 29 -5.13 17.33 0.21
N VAL A 30 -4.28 16.89 1.15
CA VAL A 30 -4.32 17.37 2.53
C VAL A 30 -3.93 18.84 2.63
N ASN A 31 -2.88 19.27 1.92
CA ASN A 31 -2.42 20.68 1.94
C ASN A 31 -3.44 21.63 1.29
N SER A 32 -4.26 21.15 0.37
CA SER A 32 -5.33 21.94 -0.26
C SER A 32 -6.57 22.11 0.63
N LEU A 33 -6.59 21.53 1.83
CA LEU A 33 -7.71 21.52 2.77
C LEU A 33 -7.37 22.16 4.12
N ASP A 34 -6.44 23.11 4.15
CA ASP A 34 -6.02 23.77 5.40
C ASP A 34 -7.19 24.51 6.08
N ASP A 35 -8.09 25.15 5.32
CA ASP A 35 -9.26 25.83 5.85
C ASP A 35 -10.27 24.82 6.44
N GLU A 36 -10.52 23.71 5.75
CA GLU A 36 -11.41 22.64 6.21
C GLU A 36 -10.83 21.92 7.44
N LEU A 37 -9.50 21.81 7.53
CA LEU A 37 -8.82 21.25 8.71
C LEU A 37 -8.91 22.14 9.94
N THR A 38 -9.20 23.43 9.78
CA THR A 38 -9.51 24.35 10.89
C THR A 38 -10.99 24.30 11.27
N GLN A 39 -11.88 24.07 10.30
CA GLN A 39 -13.32 24.01 10.52
C GLN A 39 -13.78 22.64 11.06
N TYR A 40 -13.18 21.55 10.53
CA TYR A 40 -13.53 20.17 10.88
C TYR A 40 -12.35 19.47 11.56
N THR A 41 -12.61 18.30 12.13
CA THR A 41 -11.55 17.47 12.69
C THR A 41 -10.67 16.86 11.57
N THR A 42 -9.39 16.67 11.85
CA THR A 42 -8.48 15.98 10.90
C THR A 42 -9.01 14.60 10.49
N ALA A 43 -9.59 13.85 11.42
CA ALA A 43 -10.19 12.54 11.14
C ALA A 43 -11.41 12.65 10.21
N GLY A 44 -12.19 13.72 10.32
CA GLY A 44 -13.33 13.98 9.44
C GLY A 44 -12.90 14.27 8.02
N VAL A 45 -11.98 15.20 7.82
CA VAL A 45 -11.45 15.56 6.49
C VAL A 45 -10.73 14.37 5.84
N VAL A 46 -9.88 13.65 6.59
CA VAL A 46 -9.23 12.42 6.11
C VAL A 46 -10.26 11.35 5.73
N GLY A 47 -11.31 11.21 6.52
CA GLY A 47 -12.43 10.31 6.20
C GLY A 47 -13.07 10.62 4.85
N VAL A 48 -13.24 11.92 4.51
CA VAL A 48 -13.75 12.34 3.18
C VAL A 48 -12.79 11.95 2.07
N ILE A 49 -11.48 12.21 2.22
CA ILE A 49 -10.49 11.88 1.19
C ILE A 49 -10.46 10.37 0.95
N VAL A 50 -10.40 9.55 2.02
CA VAL A 50 -10.38 8.09 1.90
C VAL A 50 -11.70 7.57 1.33
N CYS A 51 -12.85 8.08 1.78
CA CYS A 51 -14.15 7.72 1.22
C CYS A 51 -14.23 8.03 -0.27
N SER A 52 -13.88 9.24 -0.68
CA SER A 52 -14.00 9.72 -2.06
C SER A 52 -13.07 8.95 -3.01
N ARG A 53 -11.80 8.70 -2.63
CA ARG A 53 -10.87 7.92 -3.47
C ARG A 53 -11.36 6.50 -3.73
N PHE A 54 -11.90 5.84 -2.69
CA PHE A 54 -12.40 4.47 -2.84
C PHE A 54 -13.80 4.44 -3.47
N LEU A 55 -14.60 5.48 -3.33
CA LEU A 55 -15.85 5.63 -4.07
C LEU A 55 -15.61 5.74 -5.58
N ILE A 56 -14.62 6.55 -5.99
CA ILE A 56 -14.19 6.64 -7.40
C ILE A 56 -13.76 5.26 -7.90
N ALA A 57 -12.91 4.57 -7.15
CA ALA A 57 -12.44 3.23 -7.51
C ALA A 57 -13.59 2.20 -7.62
N PHE A 58 -14.51 2.22 -6.66
CA PHE A 58 -15.65 1.32 -6.60
C PHE A 58 -16.61 1.55 -7.75
N VAL A 59 -17.00 2.81 -7.98
CA VAL A 59 -17.92 3.18 -9.07
C VAL A 59 -17.29 2.89 -10.42
N ALA A 60 -15.98 3.12 -10.59
CA ALA A 60 -15.27 2.82 -11.82
C ALA A 60 -15.15 1.31 -12.08
N LEU A 61 -15.07 0.46 -11.02
CA LEU A 61 -14.97 -1.00 -11.18
C LEU A 61 -16.28 -1.66 -11.62
N LEU A 62 -17.42 -1.21 -11.09
CA LEU A 62 -18.70 -1.89 -11.24
C LEU A 62 -19.17 -2.07 -12.70
N PRO A 63 -19.08 -1.06 -13.59
CA PRO A 63 -19.54 -1.20 -14.99
C PRO A 63 -18.76 -2.27 -15.77
N PHE A 64 -17.47 -2.43 -15.47
CA PHE A 64 -16.55 -3.26 -16.25
C PHE A 64 -16.42 -4.70 -15.74
N SER A 65 -17.00 -5.04 -14.58
CA SER A 65 -16.87 -6.39 -14.02
C SER A 65 -18.19 -6.95 -13.49
N SER A 66 -18.62 -8.07 -14.07
CA SER A 66 -19.78 -8.84 -13.60
C SER A 66 -19.47 -9.53 -12.26
N GLU A 67 -18.21 -9.93 -12.05
CA GLU A 67 -17.73 -10.52 -10.80
C GLU A 67 -17.83 -9.51 -9.65
N ALA A 68 -17.42 -8.25 -9.89
CA ALA A 68 -17.54 -7.18 -8.91
C ALA A 68 -18.99 -6.93 -8.48
N ARG A 69 -19.93 -6.95 -9.44
CA ARG A 69 -21.36 -6.77 -9.13
C ARG A 69 -21.96 -7.95 -8.38
N ARG A 70 -21.64 -9.20 -8.77
CA ARG A 70 -22.12 -10.42 -8.10
C ARG A 70 -21.62 -10.53 -6.67
N ALA A 71 -20.38 -10.12 -6.41
CA ALA A 71 -19.76 -10.15 -5.10
C ALA A 71 -20.58 -9.39 -4.04
N LEU A 72 -21.28 -8.33 -4.42
CA LEU A 72 -22.10 -7.51 -3.51
C LEU A 72 -23.30 -8.30 -2.94
N SER A 73 -23.68 -9.42 -3.57
CA SER A 73 -24.72 -10.33 -3.08
C SER A 73 -24.18 -11.60 -2.41
N SER A 74 -22.85 -11.79 -2.38
CA SER A 74 -22.18 -12.97 -1.84
C SER A 74 -21.72 -12.74 -0.40
N LYS A 75 -22.22 -13.54 0.54
CA LYS A 75 -21.79 -13.46 1.94
C LYS A 75 -20.31 -13.79 2.15
N GLU A 76 -19.76 -14.68 1.33
CA GLU A 76 -18.37 -15.11 1.43
C GLU A 76 -17.41 -14.03 0.93
N ASP A 77 -17.75 -13.38 -0.20
CA ASP A 77 -16.98 -12.26 -0.69
C ASP A 77 -17.01 -11.06 0.29
N TRP A 78 -18.14 -10.85 0.97
CA TRP A 78 -18.23 -9.84 2.03
C TRP A 78 -17.36 -10.18 3.25
N LYS A 79 -17.22 -11.45 3.64
CA LYS A 79 -16.28 -11.81 4.73
C LYS A 79 -14.83 -11.48 4.35
N GLY A 80 -14.42 -11.84 3.13
CA GLY A 80 -13.11 -11.46 2.61
C GLY A 80 -12.93 -9.94 2.53
N GLY A 81 -13.92 -9.25 1.97
CA GLY A 81 -13.93 -7.80 1.86
C GLY A 81 -13.89 -7.06 3.18
N LEU A 82 -14.59 -7.54 4.22
CA LEU A 82 -14.56 -6.97 5.56
C LEU A 82 -13.15 -7.07 6.19
N ILE A 83 -12.47 -8.19 6.01
CA ILE A 83 -11.10 -8.36 6.52
C ILE A 83 -10.15 -7.44 5.77
N LEU A 84 -10.07 -7.55 4.45
CA LEU A 84 -9.13 -6.76 3.66
C LEU A 84 -9.48 -5.28 3.67
N GLY A 85 -10.75 -4.92 3.47
CA GLY A 85 -11.22 -3.55 3.50
C GLY A 85 -11.07 -2.91 4.88
N GLY A 86 -11.32 -3.65 5.98
CA GLY A 86 -11.11 -3.18 7.34
C GLY A 86 -9.65 -2.90 7.66
N LEU A 87 -8.73 -3.78 7.28
CA LEU A 87 -7.30 -3.57 7.44
C LEU A 87 -6.81 -2.35 6.64
N MET A 88 -7.26 -2.23 5.39
CA MET A 88 -6.97 -1.07 4.54
C MET A 88 -7.56 0.23 5.11
N LEU A 89 -8.78 0.19 5.65
CA LEU A 89 -9.43 1.37 6.23
C LEU A 89 -8.60 1.96 7.35
N VAL A 90 -8.20 1.12 8.31
CA VAL A 90 -7.34 1.59 9.41
C VAL A 90 -6.00 2.07 8.86
N GLY A 91 -5.35 1.29 7.98
CA GLY A 91 -4.07 1.65 7.37
C GLY A 91 -4.12 3.01 6.67
N PHE A 92 -5.07 3.23 5.76
CA PHE A 92 -5.15 4.49 5.01
C PHE A 92 -5.58 5.68 5.87
N VAL A 93 -6.47 5.51 6.84
CA VAL A 93 -6.87 6.61 7.73
C VAL A 93 -5.69 7.09 8.56
N VAL A 94 -4.97 6.17 9.23
CA VAL A 94 -3.81 6.58 10.06
C VAL A 94 -2.65 7.11 9.22
N GLN A 95 -2.42 6.57 8.01
CA GLN A 95 -1.44 7.07 7.06
C GLN A 95 -1.74 8.52 6.63
N MET A 96 -3.00 8.78 6.26
CA MET A 96 -3.44 10.11 5.83
C MET A 96 -3.36 11.14 6.96
N ILE A 97 -3.63 10.75 8.20
CA ILE A 97 -3.44 11.63 9.37
C ILE A 97 -1.94 11.89 9.55
N GLY A 98 -1.10 10.86 9.44
CA GLY A 98 0.34 10.97 9.61
C GLY A 98 1.02 11.86 8.55
N ILE A 99 0.63 11.72 7.27
CA ILE A 99 1.26 12.45 6.17
C ILE A 99 1.05 13.97 6.24
N LYS A 100 0.08 14.44 7.01
CA LYS A 100 -0.13 15.87 7.25
C LYS A 100 1.14 16.53 7.77
N SER A 101 1.86 15.89 8.68
CA SER A 101 3.08 16.41 9.32
C SER A 101 4.39 15.89 8.70
N LEU A 102 4.31 14.99 7.73
CA LEU A 102 5.47 14.34 7.10
C LEU A 102 5.66 14.79 5.64
N ASN A 103 6.89 14.67 5.15
CA ASN A 103 7.16 14.68 3.73
C ASN A 103 6.69 13.36 3.10
N PRO A 104 6.27 13.36 1.82
CA PRO A 104 5.82 12.14 1.14
C PRO A 104 6.88 11.03 1.15
N SER A 105 8.16 11.35 0.96
CA SER A 105 9.29 10.40 1.02
C SER A 105 9.44 9.74 2.39
N VAL A 106 9.37 10.54 3.47
CA VAL A 106 9.43 10.04 4.86
C VAL A 106 8.25 9.13 5.16
N SER A 107 7.03 9.53 4.75
CA SER A 107 5.84 8.71 4.93
C SER A 107 5.95 7.39 4.16
N ALA A 108 6.42 7.41 2.91
CA ALA A 108 6.65 6.21 2.12
C ALA A 108 7.70 5.28 2.76
N PHE A 109 8.80 5.85 3.27
CA PHE A 109 9.82 5.09 4.01
C PHE A 109 9.24 4.37 5.24
N LEU A 110 8.56 5.11 6.11
CA LEU A 110 7.99 4.54 7.32
C LEU A 110 6.90 3.51 7.00
N THR A 111 6.11 3.74 5.94
CA THR A 111 5.14 2.76 5.45
C THR A 111 5.84 1.48 4.99
N SER A 112 6.99 1.55 4.34
CA SER A 112 7.72 0.37 3.86
C SER A 112 8.19 -0.58 4.96
N LEU A 113 8.14 -0.17 6.24
CA LEU A 113 8.34 -1.07 7.38
C LEU A 113 7.34 -2.22 7.42
N TYR A 114 6.26 -2.17 6.62
CA TYR A 114 5.40 -3.35 6.42
C TYR A 114 6.17 -4.59 5.93
N VAL A 115 7.33 -4.42 5.27
CA VAL A 115 8.22 -5.54 4.87
C VAL A 115 8.70 -6.29 6.11
N VAL A 116 9.19 -5.56 7.10
CA VAL A 116 9.66 -6.11 8.39
C VAL A 116 8.52 -6.79 9.13
N PHE A 117 7.39 -6.10 9.25
CA PHE A 117 6.22 -6.66 9.93
C PHE A 117 5.68 -7.90 9.19
N THR A 118 5.64 -7.89 7.85
CA THR A 118 5.21 -9.05 7.06
C THR A 118 6.15 -10.23 7.29
N ALA A 119 7.47 -10.02 7.29
CA ALA A 119 8.44 -11.08 7.53
C ALA A 119 8.25 -11.70 8.94
N ILE A 120 8.13 -10.87 9.97
CA ILE A 120 7.94 -11.33 11.36
C ILE A 120 6.59 -12.04 11.53
N LEU A 121 5.51 -11.46 11.02
CA LEU A 121 4.17 -12.01 11.17
C LEU A 121 3.96 -13.28 10.34
N SER A 122 4.59 -13.40 9.17
CA SER A 122 4.51 -14.59 8.32
C SER A 122 5.05 -15.83 9.03
N VAL A 123 6.04 -15.69 9.90
CA VAL A 123 6.55 -16.80 10.73
C VAL A 123 5.46 -17.36 11.64
N LYS A 124 4.69 -16.49 12.27
CA LYS A 124 3.64 -16.89 13.24
C LYS A 124 2.32 -17.28 12.58
N ILE A 125 1.94 -16.54 11.52
CA ILE A 125 0.62 -16.68 10.92
C ILE A 125 0.61 -17.75 9.82
N SER A 126 1.71 -17.93 9.07
CA SER A 126 1.79 -18.82 7.91
C SER A 126 2.69 -20.04 8.14
N ASP A 127 3.20 -20.27 9.38
CA ASP A 127 4.13 -21.34 9.77
C ASP A 127 5.36 -21.45 8.85
N ARG A 128 5.74 -20.37 8.20
CA ARG A 128 6.88 -20.31 7.29
C ARG A 128 8.12 -19.84 8.04
N LYS A 129 9.14 -20.70 8.11
CA LYS A 129 10.43 -20.31 8.71
C LYS A 129 11.12 -19.28 7.80
N PRO A 130 11.64 -18.17 8.36
CA PRO A 130 12.40 -17.21 7.58
C PRO A 130 13.69 -17.86 7.09
N THR A 131 14.01 -17.67 5.82
CA THR A 131 15.33 -18.06 5.28
C THR A 131 16.36 -16.99 5.64
N ARG A 132 17.64 -17.34 5.61
CA ARG A 132 18.73 -16.36 5.84
C ARG A 132 18.68 -15.24 4.80
N THR A 133 18.34 -15.58 3.57
CA THR A 133 18.20 -14.65 2.43
C THR A 133 17.07 -13.66 2.67
N MET A 134 15.90 -14.14 3.15
CA MET A 134 14.80 -13.24 3.55
C MET A 134 15.22 -12.25 4.64
N VAL A 135 15.93 -12.71 5.68
CA VAL A 135 16.40 -11.83 6.77
C VAL A 135 17.36 -10.77 6.24
N LEU A 136 18.29 -11.16 5.36
CA LEU A 136 19.21 -10.22 4.70
C LEU A 136 18.45 -9.23 3.81
N GLY A 137 17.51 -9.71 2.98
CA GLY A 137 16.70 -8.88 2.12
C GLY A 137 15.87 -7.85 2.88
N VAL A 138 15.19 -8.28 3.95
CA VAL A 138 14.44 -7.39 4.85
C VAL A 138 15.36 -6.35 5.49
N GLY A 139 16.55 -6.76 5.94
CA GLY A 139 17.55 -5.86 6.51
C GLY A 139 18.03 -4.81 5.51
N LEU A 140 18.39 -5.23 4.30
CA LEU A 140 18.82 -4.32 3.23
C LEU A 140 17.71 -3.35 2.82
N ALA A 141 16.46 -3.84 2.65
CA ALA A 141 15.32 -3.00 2.33
C ALA A 141 15.08 -1.93 3.40
N THR A 142 15.11 -2.33 4.67
CA THR A 142 14.88 -1.43 5.81
C THR A 142 15.97 -0.37 5.92
N ILE A 143 17.24 -0.77 5.83
CA ILE A 143 18.38 0.15 5.87
C ILE A 143 18.36 1.07 4.65
N GLY A 144 18.16 0.51 3.46
CA GLY A 144 18.12 1.28 2.19
C GLY A 144 17.05 2.35 2.20
N ALA A 145 15.84 1.97 2.60
CA ALA A 145 14.74 2.90 2.75
C ALA A 145 15.04 4.00 3.77
N GLY A 146 15.80 3.70 4.85
CA GLY A 146 16.21 4.66 5.87
C GLY A 146 17.13 5.78 5.38
N PHE A 147 17.82 5.59 4.25
CA PHE A 147 18.73 6.58 3.67
C PHE A 147 18.10 7.43 2.55
N ILE A 148 16.89 7.14 2.11
CA ILE A 148 16.30 7.79 0.93
C ILE A 148 16.10 9.29 1.11
N ASP A 149 15.79 9.72 2.33
CA ASP A 149 15.52 11.15 2.63
C ASP A 149 16.69 11.86 3.34
N GLY A 150 17.86 11.27 3.36
CA GLY A 150 19.06 11.83 4.01
C GLY A 150 19.67 10.89 5.06
N PRO A 151 20.60 11.39 5.88
CA PRO A 151 21.16 10.61 6.97
C PRO A 151 20.05 10.24 7.96
N PRO A 152 20.03 9.01 8.47
CA PRO A 152 19.00 8.58 9.40
C PRO A 152 18.95 9.49 10.62
N HIS A 153 17.86 10.22 10.77
CA HIS A 153 17.59 11.00 11.97
C HIS A 153 16.21 10.57 12.49
N ILE A 154 16.16 10.26 13.77
CA ILE A 154 14.93 9.79 14.39
C ILE A 154 14.35 10.94 15.20
N VAL A 155 13.44 11.69 14.58
CA VAL A 155 12.55 12.59 15.30
C VAL A 155 11.18 11.90 15.33
N TRP A 156 10.81 11.42 16.52
CA TRP A 156 9.52 10.73 16.69
C TRP A 156 8.45 11.72 17.06
N GLY A 157 7.51 11.93 16.16
CA GLY A 157 6.27 12.66 16.38
C GLY A 157 5.05 11.76 16.17
N LEU A 158 3.87 12.36 16.25
CA LEU A 158 2.60 11.64 16.04
C LEU A 158 2.50 11.12 14.60
N GLY A 159 3.01 11.86 13.61
CA GLY A 159 2.96 11.48 12.20
C GLY A 159 3.74 10.19 11.92
N GLU A 160 4.96 10.09 12.44
CA GLU A 160 5.81 8.91 12.32
C GLU A 160 5.18 7.70 12.99
N LEU A 161 4.67 7.88 14.23
CA LEU A 161 4.01 6.81 14.96
C LEU A 161 2.79 6.28 14.20
N LEU A 162 1.92 7.15 13.70
CA LEU A 162 0.74 6.76 12.92
C LEU A 162 1.13 6.03 11.63
N THR A 163 2.21 6.45 10.97
CA THR A 163 2.69 5.81 9.75
C THR A 163 3.29 4.42 10.03
N VAL A 164 3.96 4.23 11.17
CA VAL A 164 4.40 2.89 11.60
C VAL A 164 3.21 1.98 11.94
N ILE A 165 2.18 2.51 12.58
CA ILE A 165 0.93 1.77 12.81
C ILE A 165 0.28 1.38 11.47
N CYS A 166 0.26 2.29 10.50
CA CYS A 166 -0.19 2.01 9.14
C CYS A 166 0.58 0.83 8.53
N ALA A 167 1.92 0.83 8.63
CA ALA A 167 2.76 -0.24 8.12
C ALA A 167 2.41 -1.61 8.72
N PHE A 168 2.08 -1.67 10.01
CA PHE A 168 1.61 -2.90 10.65
C PHE A 168 0.28 -3.41 10.05
N PHE A 169 -0.69 -2.52 9.83
CA PHE A 169 -1.97 -2.91 9.21
C PHE A 169 -1.81 -3.32 7.75
N PHE A 170 -0.93 -2.69 7.00
CA PHE A 170 -0.62 -3.11 5.63
C PHE A 170 0.12 -4.45 5.58
N ALA A 171 0.99 -4.74 6.54
CA ALA A 171 1.60 -6.07 6.66
C ALA A 171 0.53 -7.17 6.87
N LEU A 172 -0.42 -6.93 7.75
CA LEU A 172 -1.56 -7.83 7.94
C LEU A 172 -2.38 -7.96 6.64
N HIS A 173 -2.66 -6.83 5.96
CA HIS A 173 -3.35 -6.85 4.69
C HIS A 173 -2.63 -7.72 3.65
N ILE A 174 -1.30 -7.59 3.50
CA ILE A 174 -0.49 -8.40 2.58
C ILE A 174 -0.65 -9.90 2.89
N ILE A 175 -0.55 -10.29 4.17
CA ILE A 175 -0.66 -11.69 4.60
C ILE A 175 -2.07 -12.26 4.36
N TYR A 176 -3.10 -11.49 4.71
CA TYR A 176 -4.48 -11.93 4.51
C TYR A 176 -4.90 -11.89 3.04
N THR A 177 -4.33 -11.00 2.22
CA THR A 177 -4.55 -11.01 0.76
C THR A 177 -4.10 -12.32 0.15
N ASP A 178 -2.90 -12.82 0.48
CA ASP A 178 -2.42 -14.12 0.01
C ASP A 178 -3.44 -15.24 0.34
N ARG A 179 -3.92 -15.30 1.57
CA ARG A 179 -4.86 -16.34 2.01
C ARG A 179 -6.22 -16.23 1.34
N ILE A 180 -6.78 -15.04 1.31
CA ILE A 180 -8.16 -14.81 0.84
C ILE A 180 -8.24 -14.96 -0.69
N THR A 181 -7.25 -14.43 -1.43
CA THR A 181 -7.27 -14.52 -2.90
C THR A 181 -6.91 -15.91 -3.44
N GLN A 182 -6.41 -16.82 -2.61
CA GLN A 182 -6.30 -18.24 -2.95
C GLN A 182 -7.67 -18.94 -2.98
N GLN A 183 -8.64 -18.45 -2.21
CA GLN A 183 -9.96 -19.06 -2.04
C GLN A 183 -11.07 -18.30 -2.78
N LEU A 184 -10.97 -16.98 -2.87
CA LEU A 184 -11.97 -16.11 -3.46
C LEU A 184 -11.43 -15.42 -4.73
N ASN A 185 -12.36 -15.00 -5.60
CA ASN A 185 -11.98 -14.24 -6.80
C ASN A 185 -11.40 -12.87 -6.40
N PRO A 186 -10.19 -12.51 -6.87
CA PRO A 186 -9.55 -11.23 -6.55
C PRO A 186 -10.41 -9.99 -6.85
N ILE A 187 -11.14 -9.99 -7.96
CA ILE A 187 -12.01 -8.87 -8.36
C ILE A 187 -13.21 -8.77 -7.43
N ALA A 188 -13.80 -9.90 -7.04
CA ALA A 188 -14.93 -9.97 -6.13
C ALA A 188 -14.55 -9.39 -4.76
N VAL A 189 -13.42 -9.84 -4.19
CA VAL A 189 -12.92 -9.34 -2.91
C VAL A 189 -12.52 -7.87 -2.99
N THR A 190 -11.94 -7.42 -4.10
CA THR A 190 -11.63 -5.99 -4.30
C THR A 190 -12.89 -5.13 -4.24
N SER A 191 -13.96 -5.56 -4.92
CA SER A 191 -15.24 -4.83 -4.93
C SER A 191 -15.83 -4.68 -3.53
N THR A 192 -15.90 -5.78 -2.77
CA THR A 192 -16.42 -5.76 -1.39
C THR A 192 -15.51 -4.98 -0.43
N SER A 193 -14.19 -5.06 -0.61
CA SER A 193 -13.23 -4.23 0.16
C SER A 193 -13.41 -2.74 -0.09
N PHE A 194 -13.63 -2.34 -1.35
CA PHE A 194 -13.90 -0.92 -1.67
C PHE A 194 -15.21 -0.46 -1.04
N ALA A 195 -16.26 -1.28 -1.05
CA ALA A 195 -17.51 -0.94 -0.38
C ALA A 195 -17.31 -0.74 1.13
N VAL A 196 -16.53 -1.61 1.80
CA VAL A 196 -16.17 -1.47 3.22
C VAL A 196 -15.43 -0.17 3.48
N LEU A 197 -14.46 0.18 2.62
CA LEU A 197 -13.71 1.43 2.73
C LEU A 197 -14.59 2.67 2.57
N VAL A 198 -15.49 2.67 1.59
CA VAL A 198 -16.44 3.77 1.37
C VAL A 198 -17.34 3.95 2.57
N ILE A 199 -17.96 2.86 3.05
CA ILE A 199 -18.88 2.91 4.20
C ILE A 199 -18.11 3.31 5.47
N GLY A 200 -16.98 2.68 5.75
CA GLY A 200 -16.19 2.92 6.96
C GLY A 200 -15.62 4.34 7.02
N ALA A 201 -14.99 4.80 5.93
CA ALA A 201 -14.41 6.14 5.87
C ALA A 201 -15.48 7.24 5.83
N GLY A 202 -16.59 7.00 5.11
CA GLY A 202 -17.73 7.91 5.10
C GLY A 202 -18.40 8.03 6.49
N SER A 203 -18.55 6.92 7.19
CA SER A 203 -19.04 6.92 8.59
C SER A 203 -18.08 7.67 9.52
N LEU A 204 -16.76 7.47 9.37
CA LEU A 204 -15.76 8.20 10.12
C LEU A 204 -15.87 9.72 9.87
N ALA A 205 -16.00 10.12 8.60
CA ALA A 205 -16.15 11.52 8.22
C ALA A 205 -17.35 12.18 8.92
N LEU A 206 -18.51 11.51 8.90
CA LEU A 206 -19.73 12.01 9.53
C LEU A 206 -19.64 12.07 11.07
N ILE A 207 -19.15 10.99 11.69
CA ILE A 207 -19.07 10.90 13.16
C ILE A 207 -18.08 11.92 13.71
N ALA A 208 -16.92 12.07 13.03
CA ALA A 208 -15.86 12.95 13.50
C ALA A 208 -16.18 14.44 13.26
N SER A 209 -16.85 14.78 12.16
CA SER A 209 -17.18 16.17 11.81
C SER A 209 -18.52 16.62 12.35
N ARG A 210 -19.45 15.68 12.59
CA ARG A 210 -20.84 15.95 13.00
C ARG A 210 -21.60 16.90 12.05
N ASP A 211 -21.10 17.08 10.83
CA ASP A 211 -21.68 17.93 9.81
C ASP A 211 -21.50 17.26 8.43
N PHE A 212 -22.62 17.11 7.71
CA PHE A 212 -22.60 16.50 6.38
C PHE A 212 -21.85 17.35 5.34
N ARG A 213 -21.73 18.65 5.58
CA ARG A 213 -21.02 19.57 4.69
C ARG A 213 -19.52 19.26 4.57
N VAL A 214 -18.97 18.49 5.49
CA VAL A 214 -17.56 18.03 5.37
C VAL A 214 -17.28 17.36 4.01
N PHE A 215 -18.28 16.74 3.37
CA PHE A 215 -18.11 16.14 2.05
C PHE A 215 -17.91 17.16 0.92
N GLU A 216 -18.20 18.44 1.13
CA GLU A 216 -17.90 19.51 0.19
C GLU A 216 -16.37 19.67 0.00
N SER A 217 -15.57 19.25 0.99
CA SER A 217 -14.10 19.21 0.91
C SER A 217 -13.58 18.43 -0.30
N ALA A 218 -14.29 17.41 -0.75
CA ALA A 218 -13.90 16.61 -1.92
C ALA A 218 -13.92 17.41 -3.24
N TRP A 219 -14.67 18.51 -3.29
CA TRP A 219 -14.85 19.35 -4.47
C TRP A 219 -13.99 20.63 -4.47
N GLN A 220 -13.18 20.82 -3.44
CA GLN A 220 -12.30 21.98 -3.35
C GLN A 220 -11.26 22.01 -4.46
N THR A 221 -10.93 23.22 -4.91
CA THR A 221 -9.88 23.44 -5.91
C THR A 221 -8.55 22.89 -5.38
N GLY A 222 -7.86 22.10 -6.18
CA GLY A 222 -6.62 21.42 -5.78
C GLY A 222 -6.82 20.02 -5.18
N VAL A 223 -8.03 19.64 -4.79
CA VAL A 223 -8.33 18.29 -4.23
C VAL A 223 -8.83 17.33 -5.32
N VAL A 224 -9.62 17.80 -6.26
CA VAL A 224 -10.30 16.95 -7.26
C VAL A 224 -9.32 16.12 -8.09
N ILE A 225 -8.26 16.74 -8.63
CA ILE A 225 -7.26 16.02 -9.45
C ILE A 225 -6.51 14.98 -8.62
N PRO A 226 -5.91 15.30 -7.45
CA PRO A 226 -5.36 14.29 -6.57
C PRO A 226 -6.33 13.16 -6.23
N LEU A 227 -7.60 13.44 -5.96
CA LEU A 227 -8.61 12.41 -5.66
C LEU A 227 -8.87 11.47 -6.85
N ILE A 228 -8.97 11.99 -8.06
CA ILE A 228 -9.12 11.17 -9.27
C ILE A 228 -7.90 10.27 -9.45
N CYS A 229 -6.69 10.83 -9.32
CA CYS A 229 -5.45 10.06 -9.41
C CYS A 229 -5.37 8.98 -8.32
N LEU A 230 -5.68 9.33 -7.08
CA LEU A 230 -5.75 8.39 -5.96
C LEU A 230 -6.80 7.29 -6.19
N GLY A 231 -7.97 7.65 -6.71
CA GLY A 231 -9.07 6.71 -6.96
C GLY A 231 -8.75 5.72 -8.09
N LEU A 232 -8.35 6.22 -9.24
CA LEU A 232 -8.16 5.39 -10.44
C LEU A 232 -6.80 4.67 -10.43
N PHE A 233 -5.71 5.38 -10.18
CA PHE A 233 -4.36 4.79 -10.23
C PHE A 233 -3.97 4.18 -8.88
N GLY A 234 -4.06 4.95 -7.80
CA GLY A 234 -3.62 4.53 -6.47
C GLY A 234 -4.53 3.50 -5.79
N SER A 235 -5.82 3.45 -6.14
CA SER A 235 -6.78 2.49 -5.55
C SER A 235 -7.19 1.44 -6.55
N LEU A 236 -7.93 1.78 -7.61
CA LEU A 236 -8.49 0.79 -8.54
C LEU A 236 -7.41 -0.05 -9.20
N ALA A 237 -6.49 0.58 -9.94
CA ALA A 237 -5.46 -0.15 -10.68
C ALA A 237 -4.53 -0.91 -9.72
N CYS A 238 -4.02 -0.25 -8.68
CA CYS A 238 -3.08 -0.86 -7.76
C CYS A 238 -3.69 -2.04 -7.00
N ILE A 239 -4.88 -1.89 -6.41
CA ILE A 239 -5.47 -2.97 -5.59
C ILE A 239 -5.94 -4.14 -6.45
N LEU A 240 -6.47 -3.88 -7.66
CA LEU A 240 -6.76 -4.97 -8.60
C LEU A 240 -5.52 -5.75 -8.98
N MET A 241 -4.43 -5.05 -9.35
CA MET A 241 -3.17 -5.69 -9.70
C MET A 241 -2.57 -6.42 -8.51
N LEU A 242 -2.58 -5.81 -7.32
CA LEU A 242 -2.11 -6.44 -6.08
C LEU A 242 -2.86 -7.74 -5.83
N ASN A 243 -4.17 -7.71 -5.76
CA ASN A 243 -4.98 -8.90 -5.47
C ASN A 243 -4.86 -9.98 -6.56
N ALA A 244 -4.67 -9.59 -7.83
CA ALA A 244 -4.50 -10.52 -8.93
C ALA A 244 -3.11 -11.18 -8.94
N PHE A 245 -2.06 -10.41 -8.73
CA PHE A 245 -0.67 -10.87 -8.88
C PHE A 245 -0.07 -11.40 -7.59
N GLN A 246 -0.35 -10.81 -6.43
CA GLN A 246 0.25 -11.19 -5.16
C GLN A 246 -0.04 -12.65 -4.80
N ARG A 247 -1.22 -13.18 -5.17
CA ARG A 247 -1.58 -14.60 -4.96
C ARG A 247 -0.60 -15.61 -5.57
N HIS A 248 0.26 -15.19 -6.51
CA HIS A 248 1.28 -16.02 -7.16
C HIS A 248 2.65 -15.93 -6.50
N LEU A 249 2.77 -15.10 -5.46
CA LEU A 249 4.01 -14.86 -4.71
C LEU A 249 3.79 -15.10 -3.23
N ASN A 250 4.88 -15.41 -2.54
CA ASN A 250 4.88 -15.45 -1.08
C ASN A 250 4.66 -14.01 -0.53
N PRO A 251 3.91 -13.80 0.55
CA PRO A 251 3.69 -12.48 1.16
C PRO A 251 4.97 -11.69 1.40
N THR A 252 6.03 -12.35 1.89
CA THR A 252 7.31 -11.68 2.14
C THR A 252 7.98 -11.24 0.84
N HIS A 253 7.95 -12.07 -0.22
CA HIS A 253 8.49 -11.70 -1.53
C HIS A 253 7.72 -10.53 -2.15
N ALA A 254 6.39 -10.52 -2.03
CA ALA A 254 5.57 -9.39 -2.46
C ALA A 254 5.93 -8.11 -1.70
N ALA A 255 6.09 -8.20 -0.36
CA ALA A 255 6.48 -7.07 0.47
C ALA A 255 7.86 -6.50 0.10
N ILE A 256 8.83 -7.38 -0.25
CA ILE A 256 10.15 -6.97 -0.74
C ILE A 256 10.04 -6.18 -2.06
N ILE A 257 9.21 -6.63 -3.00
CA ILE A 257 8.97 -5.88 -4.25
C ILE A 257 8.35 -4.51 -3.91
N TYR A 258 7.39 -4.47 -2.99
CA TYR A 258 6.75 -3.23 -2.58
C TYR A 258 7.72 -2.23 -1.94
N SER A 259 8.87 -2.67 -1.40
CA SER A 259 9.89 -1.78 -0.83
C SER A 259 10.51 -0.79 -1.82
N PHE A 260 10.22 -0.91 -3.14
CA PHE A 260 10.54 0.13 -4.12
C PHE A 260 9.65 1.38 -4.03
N GLU A 261 8.53 1.31 -3.36
CA GLU A 261 7.59 2.42 -3.23
C GLU A 261 8.25 3.73 -2.74
N PRO A 262 9.12 3.74 -1.69
CA PRO A 262 9.82 4.95 -1.25
C PRO A 262 10.73 5.57 -2.31
N VAL A 263 11.32 4.76 -3.21
CA VAL A 263 12.14 5.26 -4.31
C VAL A 263 11.32 6.14 -5.24
N TRP A 264 10.16 5.64 -5.67
CA TRP A 264 9.25 6.36 -6.54
C TRP A 264 8.66 7.58 -5.83
N ALA A 265 8.27 7.45 -4.56
CA ALA A 265 7.77 8.56 -3.76
C ALA A 265 8.80 9.70 -3.66
N THR A 266 10.08 9.36 -3.48
CA THR A 266 11.16 10.36 -3.42
C THR A 266 11.39 11.01 -4.78
N LEU A 267 11.41 10.23 -5.87
CA LEU A 267 11.56 10.78 -7.23
C LEU A 267 10.41 11.72 -7.60
N TYR A 268 9.18 11.36 -7.29
CA TYR A 268 8.02 12.23 -7.51
C TYR A 268 8.05 13.47 -6.60
N SER A 269 8.46 13.33 -5.34
CA SER A 269 8.61 14.45 -4.41
C SER A 269 9.68 15.43 -4.88
N TRP A 270 10.80 14.92 -5.41
CA TRP A 270 11.83 15.75 -6.02
C TRP A 270 11.32 16.49 -7.26
N GLN A 271 10.60 15.80 -8.15
CA GLN A 271 10.01 16.43 -9.33
C GLN A 271 9.04 17.58 -8.97
N GLN A 272 8.39 17.49 -7.81
CA GLN A 272 7.50 18.53 -7.27
C GLN A 272 8.25 19.59 -6.44
N GLY A 273 9.57 19.51 -6.30
CA GLY A 273 10.35 20.44 -5.49
C GLY A 273 10.13 20.32 -3.97
N LEU A 274 9.63 19.16 -3.51
CA LEU A 274 9.37 18.91 -2.09
C LEU A 274 10.61 18.39 -1.34
N VAL A 275 11.56 17.80 -2.06
CA VAL A 275 12.82 17.25 -1.54
C VAL A 275 13.95 17.44 -2.56
N ASP A 276 15.20 17.53 -2.08
CA ASP A 276 16.38 17.62 -2.93
C ASP A 276 17.01 16.24 -3.16
N ILE A 277 17.55 16.00 -4.37
CA ILE A 277 18.35 14.81 -4.63
C ILE A 277 19.67 14.90 -3.88
N SER A 278 19.96 13.90 -3.06
CA SER A 278 21.19 13.80 -2.30
C SER A 278 21.93 12.49 -2.59
N ILE A 279 23.20 12.41 -2.16
CA ILE A 279 23.99 11.17 -2.21
C ILE A 279 23.32 10.03 -1.43
N TRP A 280 22.52 10.37 -0.41
CA TRP A 280 21.78 9.41 0.41
C TRP A 280 20.73 8.67 -0.40
N LEU A 281 20.09 9.33 -1.36
CA LEU A 281 19.17 8.68 -2.30
C LEU A 281 19.89 7.57 -3.08
N ALA A 282 21.11 7.83 -3.58
CA ALA A 282 21.90 6.82 -4.28
C ALA A 282 22.25 5.64 -3.37
N MET A 283 22.60 5.88 -2.11
CA MET A 283 22.83 4.82 -1.12
C MET A 283 21.58 4.00 -0.84
N GLY A 284 20.42 4.65 -0.66
CA GLY A 284 19.14 3.98 -0.49
C GLY A 284 18.78 3.09 -1.68
N LEU A 285 18.96 3.60 -2.90
CA LEU A 285 18.76 2.86 -4.15
C LEU A 285 19.66 1.63 -4.26
N LEU A 286 20.97 1.75 -3.96
CA LEU A 286 21.91 0.62 -4.00
C LEU A 286 21.50 -0.50 -3.06
N LEU A 287 21.04 -0.17 -1.85
CA LEU A 287 20.61 -1.15 -0.87
C LEU A 287 19.30 -1.84 -1.29
N LEU A 288 18.38 -1.10 -1.90
CA LEU A 288 17.16 -1.66 -2.46
C LEU A 288 17.42 -2.59 -3.66
N VAL A 289 18.35 -2.22 -4.54
CA VAL A 289 18.80 -3.10 -5.64
C VAL A 289 19.48 -4.36 -5.09
N GLY A 290 20.33 -4.22 -4.07
CA GLY A 290 20.94 -5.36 -3.37
C GLY A 290 19.89 -6.33 -2.81
N ASN A 291 18.81 -5.82 -2.26
CA ASN A 291 17.69 -6.63 -1.79
C ASN A 291 17.04 -7.46 -2.91
N ILE A 292 16.85 -6.88 -4.09
CA ILE A 292 16.29 -7.60 -5.25
C ILE A 292 17.23 -8.68 -5.76
N ILE A 293 18.53 -8.40 -5.81
CA ILE A 293 19.52 -9.42 -6.23
C ILE A 293 19.44 -10.63 -5.31
N VAL A 294 19.39 -10.40 -4.00
CA VAL A 294 19.24 -11.46 -2.98
C VAL A 294 17.95 -12.27 -3.21
N GLU A 295 16.84 -11.62 -3.55
CA GLU A 295 15.57 -12.27 -3.83
C GLU A 295 15.60 -13.12 -5.11
N LEU A 296 16.23 -12.62 -6.17
CA LEU A 296 16.33 -13.32 -7.44
C LEU A 296 17.22 -14.57 -7.33
N ASP A 297 18.30 -14.52 -6.55
CA ASP A 297 19.21 -15.64 -6.33
C ASP A 297 18.51 -16.80 -5.60
N GLU A 298 17.71 -16.50 -4.57
CA GLU A 298 16.94 -17.56 -3.87
C GLU A 298 15.90 -18.21 -4.80
N SER A 299 15.33 -17.46 -5.72
CA SER A 299 14.36 -18.02 -6.68
C SER A 299 15.03 -18.96 -7.69
N SER A 300 16.28 -18.70 -8.07
CA SER A 300 17.09 -19.55 -8.98
C SER A 300 17.57 -20.84 -8.28
N GLY A 301 18.02 -20.76 -7.03
CA GLY A 301 18.54 -21.91 -6.30
C GLY A 301 17.48 -22.99 -6.00
N LYS A 302 16.21 -22.62 -5.83
CA LYS A 302 15.14 -23.60 -5.61
C LYS A 302 14.70 -24.32 -6.89
N ASN A 303 14.89 -23.73 -8.07
CA ASN A 303 14.60 -24.39 -9.33
C ASN A 303 15.63 -25.49 -9.65
N HIS A 304 16.90 -25.34 -9.25
CA HIS A 304 17.92 -26.37 -9.43
C HIS A 304 17.70 -27.62 -8.54
N LEU A 305 17.17 -27.43 -7.33
CA LEU A 305 16.93 -28.54 -6.40
C LEU A 305 15.65 -29.34 -6.74
N SER A 306 14.71 -28.79 -7.52
CA SER A 306 13.53 -29.51 -8.00
C SER A 306 13.76 -30.29 -9.28
N ASP A 307 14.76 -29.90 -10.07
CA ASP A 307 15.12 -30.59 -11.33
C ASP A 307 16.07 -31.79 -11.10
N ASP A 308 16.80 -31.83 -9.95
CA ASP A 308 17.67 -32.95 -9.56
C ASP A 308 16.97 -34.10 -8.83
N ALA A 309 15.70 -33.93 -8.45
CA ALA A 309 14.85 -35.01 -7.95
C ALA A 309 14.19 -35.73 -9.15
N GLY A 310 15.00 -36.51 -9.87
CA GLY A 310 14.54 -37.42 -10.91
C GLY A 310 13.61 -38.47 -10.34
N PRO A 311 12.72 -39.06 -11.15
CA PRO A 311 11.79 -40.06 -10.69
C PRO A 311 12.56 -41.33 -10.28
N GLU A 312 12.39 -41.76 -9.02
CA GLU A 312 12.67 -43.11 -8.57
C GLU A 312 11.53 -44.05 -8.99
#